data_d288a03b5aed2b4a1f7a38bc8a9928ad
#
_entry.id   d288a03b5aed2b4a1f7a38bc8a9928ad
#
_cell.length_a   1.000
_cell.length_b   1.000
_cell.length_c   1.000
_cell.angle_alpha   90.00
_cell.angle_beta   90.00
_cell.angle_gamma   90.00
#
_symmetry.space_group_name_H-M   'P 1'
#
loop_
_entity.id
_entity.type
_entity.pdbx_description
1 polymer ?
#
loop_
_entity_poly.entity_id
_entity_poly.type
_entity_poly.pdbx_seq_one_letter_code
_entity_poly.pdbx_strand_id
1 'polypeptide(L)'
;MTVRPRLPGAHTAASAAAAPADHGRRRFLRDGALGALALSGALPGVAAVAAPTPATPLARTRSGRIRGVRDQGVCVFKGIPYGADTAPRRFQPALQERPWHGVRDCSAYAASAPQRGSEPVSEDCLFLNVWTPGLRDGARRPILVYIHGGAYNNGSGSDPLYDGVRLCRRGDVVVVSVNHRLNAFGYLYLAPFGGDAYAASGNVGQLDLVQALQWVRAHAAEFGGDAGNVTVFGQSGGGAKIATLMAMPAAQGLFHRAWTMSGQQVTAAGPRAAGQRAQLLLQALQLAPSQLDALRTLPLQRVLDATRTPDPSRAERTALYLGPVLDAQVLHRHPFWPDAPPQSARIPMVIGNTRDETRAFLGHDPANFALSWDALPDRLAQEQYVDLAPQVVIAEYRRLYPHYTPSEVFFAATTAGRSWRGAVEEAEARARQGAPTWVYQLDWGSPLDGGKFGAFHTLDIPLVFDNIHQPGSRTGDGADAQRMADAMSDALLAFARHGDPNHAGLPRWEPYSLAQRETLLFDTDSRLAHDPRGGERRLYAQVPFVQRGTF
;
A
#
# COMPACT_ATOMS: atom_id res chain seq x y z
N MET A 1 54.81 24.78 -17.24
CA MET A 1 55.38 24.44 -15.92
C MET A 1 54.27 23.76 -15.12
N THR A 2 54.38 22.48 -15.04
CA THR A 2 53.53 21.50 -14.41
C THR A 2 53.73 21.45 -12.90
N VAL A 3 52.65 21.43 -12.13
CA VAL A 3 52.70 20.81 -10.78
C VAL A 3 51.35 20.11 -10.55
N ARG A 4 51.37 18.78 -10.48
CA ARG A 4 50.35 17.94 -9.88
C ARG A 4 50.64 17.78 -8.39
N PRO A 5 49.65 17.70 -7.51
CA PRO A 5 49.83 17.04 -6.24
C PRO A 5 49.27 15.62 -6.22
N ARG A 6 50.01 14.77 -5.53
CA ARG A 6 49.82 13.32 -5.35
C ARG A 6 48.72 13.02 -4.32
N LEU A 7 48.03 11.92 -4.55
CA LEU A 7 47.20 11.19 -3.58
C LEU A 7 48.07 10.48 -2.52
N PRO A 8 47.65 10.37 -1.27
CA PRO A 8 48.21 9.38 -0.35
C PRO A 8 47.40 8.09 -0.32
N GLY A 9 48.18 7.04 -0.13
CA GLY A 9 47.84 5.65 -0.36
C GLY A 9 46.87 4.99 0.61
N ALA A 10 46.48 3.83 0.14
CA ALA A 10 45.70 2.79 0.80
C ALA A 10 46.41 2.23 2.04
N HIS A 11 45.68 2.03 3.11
CA HIS A 11 46.02 1.05 4.13
C HIS A 11 44.94 -0.03 4.18
N THR A 12 45.36 -1.18 3.71
CA THR A 12 44.78 -2.50 3.97
C THR A 12 44.98 -2.87 5.43
N ALA A 13 43.94 -3.31 6.10
CA ALA A 13 44.08 -4.21 7.25
C ALA A 13 43.01 -5.26 7.16
N ALA A 14 43.46 -6.48 7.04
CA ALA A 14 42.71 -7.71 7.01
C ALA A 14 42.49 -8.24 8.42
N SER A 15 41.51 -9.14 8.51
CA SER A 15 41.42 -10.28 9.42
C SER A 15 40.99 -10.02 10.86
N ALA A 16 39.86 -10.62 11.28
CA ALA A 16 39.87 -11.98 11.84
C ALA A 16 38.45 -12.46 12.13
N ALA A 17 38.19 -13.63 11.68
CA ALA A 17 37.09 -14.49 12.04
C ALA A 17 37.19 -14.97 13.49
N ALA A 18 36.06 -15.15 14.18
CA ALA A 18 35.87 -16.11 15.23
C ALA A 18 34.40 -16.42 15.47
N ALA A 19 33.89 -17.52 14.99
CA ALA A 19 33.01 -18.39 15.75
C ALA A 19 33.96 -19.36 16.49
N PRO A 20 33.57 -20.08 17.56
CA PRO A 20 32.33 -20.77 17.77
C PRO A 20 31.85 -20.76 19.25
N ALA A 21 30.72 -21.33 19.54
CA ALA A 21 30.61 -22.44 20.52
C ALA A 21 29.16 -22.85 20.75
N ASP A 22 28.90 -23.99 20.24
CA ASP A 22 27.95 -24.99 20.73
C ASP A 22 28.29 -25.36 22.19
N HIS A 23 27.24 -25.64 23.00
CA HIS A 23 27.19 -26.68 24.01
C HIS A 23 26.08 -26.41 25.04
N GLY A 24 25.20 -27.38 25.18
CA GLY A 24 24.41 -27.50 26.38
C GLY A 24 23.16 -28.40 26.33
N ARG A 25 23.19 -29.51 25.58
CA ARG A 25 22.34 -30.67 25.91
C ARG A 25 22.96 -31.43 27.08
N ARG A 26 22.29 -31.45 28.25
CA ARG A 26 22.41 -32.52 29.27
C ARG A 26 21.06 -32.67 29.95
N ARG A 27 20.34 -33.74 29.63
CA ARG A 27 20.06 -34.97 30.39
C ARG A 27 20.05 -34.76 31.91
N PHE A 28 18.86 -34.86 32.52
CA PHE A 28 18.69 -35.47 33.85
C PHE A 28 17.60 -36.53 33.73
N LEU A 29 18.07 -37.78 33.81
CA LEU A 29 17.31 -38.96 34.13
C LEU A 29 17.90 -39.55 35.43
N ARG A 30 17.01 -40.11 36.30
CA ARG A 30 17.19 -40.99 37.46
C ARG A 30 17.26 -40.29 38.81
N ASP A 31 16.54 -40.62 39.83
CA ASP A 31 16.02 -41.85 40.41
C ASP A 31 15.01 -41.49 41.51
N GLY A 32 14.02 -42.36 41.75
CA GLY A 32 13.14 -42.25 42.90
C GLY A 32 11.89 -43.15 42.79
N ALA A 33 12.12 -44.47 42.85
CA ALA A 33 11.05 -45.42 43.10
C ALA A 33 10.80 -45.53 44.60
N LEU A 34 9.54 -45.42 45.01
CA LEU A 34 9.00 -46.16 46.17
C LEU A 34 7.47 -46.09 46.18
N GLY A 35 6.88 -47.24 46.30
CA GLY A 35 5.53 -47.63 46.05
C GLY A 35 4.44 -47.12 46.96
N ALA A 36 3.23 -47.17 46.41
CA ALA A 36 2.00 -47.40 47.16
C ALA A 36 1.04 -48.19 46.26
N LEU A 37 0.72 -49.39 46.65
CA LEU A 37 -0.42 -50.14 46.13
C LEU A 37 -1.72 -49.38 46.47
N ALA A 38 -2.53 -49.13 45.45
CA ALA A 38 -3.93 -48.78 45.63
C ALA A 38 -4.75 -49.51 44.55
N LEU A 39 -5.80 -50.12 44.98
CA LEU A 39 -6.73 -50.99 44.27
C LEU A 39 -7.25 -50.40 42.95
N SER A 40 -7.17 -51.21 41.95
CA SER A 40 -7.74 -51.00 40.62
C SER A 40 -9.25 -51.23 40.62
N GLY A 41 -10.03 -50.17 40.61
CA GLY A 41 -11.40 -50.18 40.15
C GLY A 41 -11.39 -49.80 38.65
N ALA A 42 -11.64 -50.78 37.78
CA ALA A 42 -11.76 -50.54 36.35
C ALA A 42 -13.08 -49.78 36.06
N LEU A 43 -12.97 -48.47 35.76
CA LEU A 43 -14.04 -47.74 35.09
C LEU A 43 -13.86 -47.98 33.56
N PRO A 44 -14.95 -48.24 32.81
CA PRO A 44 -14.81 -48.42 31.36
C PRO A 44 -14.33 -47.10 30.75
N GLY A 45 -13.20 -47.19 30.06
CA GLY A 45 -12.60 -46.06 29.36
C GLY A 45 -13.59 -45.49 28.32
N VAL A 46 -14.06 -44.27 28.56
CA VAL A 46 -14.66 -43.47 27.51
C VAL A 46 -13.52 -43.18 26.53
N ALA A 47 -13.48 -43.89 25.40
CA ALA A 47 -12.61 -43.57 24.31
C ALA A 47 -12.88 -42.10 23.92
N ALA A 48 -11.88 -41.25 24.18
CA ALA A 48 -11.93 -39.89 23.68
C ALA A 48 -12.01 -39.98 22.14
N VAL A 49 -13.19 -39.73 21.59
CA VAL A 49 -13.37 -39.58 20.15
C VAL A 49 -12.48 -38.40 19.75
N ALA A 50 -11.36 -38.71 19.08
CA ALA A 50 -10.48 -37.67 18.54
C ALA A 50 -11.37 -36.75 17.67
N ALA A 51 -11.40 -35.46 18.02
CA ALA A 51 -12.12 -34.48 17.23
C ALA A 51 -11.64 -34.60 15.77
N PRO A 52 -12.55 -34.68 14.79
CA PRO A 52 -12.16 -34.85 13.41
C PRO A 52 -11.21 -33.72 13.01
N THR A 53 -10.05 -34.07 12.48
CA THR A 53 -9.10 -33.09 11.93
C THR A 53 -9.85 -32.21 10.94
N PRO A 54 -9.85 -30.87 11.12
CA PRO A 54 -10.64 -30.00 10.25
C PRO A 54 -10.24 -30.23 8.80
N ALA A 55 -11.19 -30.55 7.94
CA ALA A 55 -10.93 -30.84 6.54
C ALA A 55 -10.20 -29.67 5.87
N THR A 56 -9.17 -29.97 5.09
CA THR A 56 -8.42 -28.99 4.30
C THR A 56 -9.37 -28.21 3.39
N PRO A 57 -9.39 -26.86 3.41
CA PRO A 57 -10.32 -26.08 2.62
C PRO A 57 -10.05 -26.23 1.13
N LEU A 58 -11.10 -26.58 0.38
CA LEU A 58 -11.10 -26.70 -1.08
C LEU A 58 -12.09 -25.71 -1.67
N ALA A 59 -11.61 -24.81 -2.53
CA ALA A 59 -12.43 -23.87 -3.28
C ALA A 59 -12.39 -24.17 -4.78
N ARG A 60 -13.42 -23.68 -5.50
CA ARG A 60 -13.58 -23.83 -6.94
C ARG A 60 -13.50 -22.46 -7.61
N THR A 61 -12.53 -22.31 -8.50
CA THR A 61 -12.49 -21.15 -9.41
C THR A 61 -12.97 -21.56 -10.79
N ARG A 62 -13.19 -20.58 -11.66
CA ARG A 62 -13.54 -20.86 -13.07
C ARG A 62 -12.43 -21.63 -13.78
N SER A 63 -11.19 -21.45 -13.35
CA SER A 63 -10.02 -22.05 -13.99
C SER A 63 -9.64 -23.41 -13.40
N GLY A 64 -10.12 -23.75 -12.19
CA GLY A 64 -9.86 -25.05 -11.56
C GLY A 64 -10.07 -25.05 -10.05
N ARG A 65 -9.77 -26.18 -9.42
CA ARG A 65 -9.86 -26.33 -7.95
C ARG A 65 -8.58 -25.89 -7.29
N ILE A 66 -8.71 -25.29 -6.10
CA ILE A 66 -7.59 -24.84 -5.26
C ILE A 66 -7.72 -25.37 -3.84
N ARG A 67 -6.59 -25.67 -3.22
CA ARG A 67 -6.50 -26.11 -1.83
C ARG A 67 -5.75 -25.05 -1.02
N GLY A 68 -6.36 -24.61 0.07
CA GLY A 68 -5.77 -23.69 1.04
C GLY A 68 -5.43 -24.37 2.37
N VAL A 69 -5.28 -23.57 3.39
CA VAL A 69 -5.06 -23.98 4.78
C VAL A 69 -6.11 -23.37 5.69
N ARG A 70 -6.20 -23.85 6.95
CA ARG A 70 -6.94 -23.17 8.00
C ARG A 70 -5.99 -22.50 8.97
N ASP A 71 -6.27 -21.26 9.30
CA ASP A 71 -5.59 -20.51 10.32
C ASP A 71 -6.62 -19.89 11.27
N GLN A 72 -6.58 -20.24 12.55
CA GLN A 72 -7.49 -19.78 13.60
C GLN A 72 -8.98 -19.84 13.19
N GLY A 73 -9.38 -20.87 12.46
CA GLY A 73 -10.76 -21.07 11.96
C GLY A 73 -11.04 -20.43 10.59
N VAL A 74 -10.19 -19.54 10.11
CA VAL A 74 -10.29 -18.88 8.80
C VAL A 74 -9.72 -19.79 7.70
N CYS A 75 -10.40 -19.89 6.56
CA CYS A 75 -9.87 -20.53 5.36
C CYS A 75 -8.95 -19.54 4.63
N VAL A 76 -7.72 -19.93 4.39
CA VAL A 76 -6.67 -19.10 3.79
C VAL A 76 -6.18 -19.72 2.50
N PHE A 77 -6.20 -18.95 1.42
CA PHE A 77 -5.70 -19.34 0.11
C PHE A 77 -4.71 -18.29 -0.37
N LYS A 78 -3.48 -18.68 -0.64
CA LYS A 78 -2.38 -17.81 -1.05
C LYS A 78 -1.90 -18.17 -2.46
N GLY A 79 -1.54 -17.17 -3.27
CA GLY A 79 -1.02 -17.42 -4.62
C GLY A 79 -2.06 -17.96 -5.60
N ILE A 80 -3.30 -17.48 -5.54
CA ILE A 80 -4.34 -17.83 -6.51
C ILE A 80 -4.09 -17.02 -7.78
N PRO A 81 -3.89 -17.63 -8.97
CA PRO A 81 -3.73 -16.89 -10.19
C PRO A 81 -5.07 -16.25 -10.62
N TYR A 82 -5.03 -14.97 -10.98
CA TYR A 82 -6.16 -14.26 -11.58
C TYR A 82 -5.87 -13.78 -13.01
N GLY A 83 -4.63 -13.95 -13.45
CA GLY A 83 -4.17 -13.65 -14.80
C GLY A 83 -3.10 -14.63 -15.25
N ALA A 84 -2.85 -14.71 -16.55
CA ALA A 84 -1.80 -15.51 -17.13
C ALA A 84 -0.42 -14.86 -16.93
N ASP A 85 0.66 -15.66 -17.06
CA ASP A 85 2.03 -15.16 -17.09
C ASP A 85 2.16 -14.00 -18.10
N THR A 86 2.71 -12.89 -17.63
CA THR A 86 2.84 -11.66 -18.42
C THR A 86 4.12 -11.58 -19.24
N ALA A 87 5.09 -12.46 -19.04
CA ALA A 87 6.36 -12.45 -19.76
C ALA A 87 6.19 -12.52 -21.30
N PRO A 88 5.32 -13.39 -21.85
CA PRO A 88 5.10 -13.44 -23.30
C PRO A 88 4.41 -12.17 -23.86
N ARG A 89 3.76 -11.39 -23.00
CA ARG A 89 3.00 -10.18 -23.34
C ARG A 89 3.47 -8.95 -22.55
N ARG A 90 4.75 -8.86 -22.30
CA ARG A 90 5.36 -7.75 -21.58
C ARG A 90 4.86 -6.41 -22.14
N PHE A 91 4.44 -5.49 -21.26
CA PHE A 91 3.87 -4.15 -21.53
C PHE A 91 2.49 -4.14 -22.22
N GLN A 92 1.84 -5.28 -22.36
CA GLN A 92 0.49 -5.38 -22.92
C GLN A 92 -0.52 -5.83 -21.86
N PRO A 93 -1.83 -5.61 -22.06
CA PRO A 93 -2.85 -6.11 -21.15
C PRO A 93 -2.73 -7.62 -20.91
N ALA A 94 -2.88 -8.05 -19.68
CA ALA A 94 -2.80 -9.45 -19.30
C ALA A 94 -3.94 -10.26 -19.92
N LEU A 95 -3.70 -11.55 -20.14
CA LEU A 95 -4.74 -12.51 -20.48
C LEU A 95 -5.34 -13.13 -19.23
N GLN A 96 -6.50 -13.74 -19.37
CA GLN A 96 -7.10 -14.58 -18.33
C GLN A 96 -6.18 -15.76 -18.03
N GLU A 97 -6.20 -16.22 -16.78
CA GLU A 97 -5.49 -17.42 -16.36
C GLU A 97 -6.00 -18.65 -17.15
N ARG A 98 -5.07 -19.57 -17.44
CA ARG A 98 -5.41 -20.80 -18.15
C ARG A 98 -6.08 -21.81 -17.21
N PRO A 99 -7.16 -22.48 -17.63
CA PRO A 99 -7.73 -23.57 -16.86
C PRO A 99 -6.72 -24.69 -16.60
N TRP A 100 -6.85 -25.32 -15.43
CA TRP A 100 -6.00 -26.46 -15.04
C TRP A 100 -6.84 -27.64 -14.56
N HIS A 101 -6.26 -28.83 -14.69
CA HIS A 101 -6.83 -30.05 -14.14
C HIS A 101 -6.32 -30.31 -12.72
N GLY A 102 -7.10 -31.09 -11.94
CA GLY A 102 -6.72 -31.46 -10.57
C GLY A 102 -6.94 -30.34 -9.55
N VAL A 103 -6.10 -30.31 -8.51
CA VAL A 103 -6.16 -29.36 -7.41
C VAL A 103 -4.82 -28.65 -7.31
N ARG A 104 -4.82 -27.32 -7.49
CA ARG A 104 -3.63 -26.48 -7.27
C ARG A 104 -3.46 -26.21 -5.78
N ASP A 105 -2.24 -26.33 -5.29
CA ASP A 105 -1.91 -25.92 -3.94
C ASP A 105 -1.79 -24.39 -3.84
N CYS A 106 -2.58 -23.80 -2.97
CA CYS A 106 -2.60 -22.38 -2.65
C CYS A 106 -2.37 -22.16 -1.16
N SER A 107 -1.43 -22.88 -0.57
CA SER A 107 -1.04 -22.75 0.84
C SER A 107 0.09 -21.72 1.07
N ALA A 108 0.80 -21.30 0.02
CA ALA A 108 1.92 -20.39 0.08
C ALA A 108 1.74 -19.20 -0.88
N TYR A 109 2.36 -18.07 -0.55
CA TYR A 109 2.41 -16.91 -1.44
C TYR A 109 3.17 -17.24 -2.73
N ALA A 110 2.70 -16.68 -3.84
CA ALA A 110 3.38 -16.74 -5.13
C ALA A 110 4.39 -15.58 -5.26
N ALA A 111 5.14 -15.58 -6.37
CA ALA A 111 6.12 -14.56 -6.68
C ALA A 111 5.51 -13.15 -6.75
N SER A 112 6.27 -12.17 -6.31
CA SER A 112 5.96 -10.75 -6.46
C SER A 112 6.24 -10.28 -7.89
N ALA A 113 5.67 -9.13 -8.27
CA ALA A 113 6.00 -8.47 -9.53
C ALA A 113 7.50 -8.10 -9.58
N PRO A 114 8.10 -8.01 -10.78
CA PRO A 114 9.48 -7.58 -10.95
C PRO A 114 9.76 -6.27 -10.23
N GLN A 115 10.68 -6.29 -9.28
CA GLN A 115 11.09 -5.16 -8.44
C GLN A 115 12.46 -5.43 -7.81
N ARG A 116 13.05 -4.42 -7.16
CA ARG A 116 14.31 -4.58 -6.43
C ARG A 116 14.07 -4.86 -4.96
N GLY A 117 14.97 -5.60 -4.34
CA GLY A 117 14.99 -5.83 -2.89
C GLY A 117 13.95 -6.81 -2.36
N SER A 118 13.19 -7.47 -3.23
CA SER A 118 12.21 -8.51 -2.87
C SER A 118 12.50 -9.77 -3.66
N GLU A 119 12.41 -10.92 -3.01
CA GLU A 119 12.56 -12.23 -3.62
C GLU A 119 11.50 -13.18 -3.05
N PRO A 120 10.97 -14.10 -3.83
CA PRO A 120 11.15 -14.26 -5.29
C PRO A 120 10.30 -13.28 -6.10
N VAL A 121 10.84 -12.79 -7.23
CA VAL A 121 10.13 -11.96 -8.20
C VAL A 121 9.98 -12.71 -9.54
N SER A 122 8.87 -12.46 -10.25
CA SER A 122 8.59 -13.05 -11.56
C SER A 122 7.67 -12.13 -12.37
N GLU A 123 7.71 -12.26 -13.68
CA GLU A 123 6.66 -11.68 -14.54
C GLU A 123 5.36 -12.51 -14.51
N ASP A 124 5.43 -13.78 -14.10
CA ASP A 124 4.26 -14.54 -13.64
C ASP A 124 3.97 -14.13 -12.19
N CYS A 125 3.27 -13.00 -12.05
CA CYS A 125 3.03 -12.32 -10.77
C CYS A 125 1.56 -11.98 -10.51
N LEU A 126 0.65 -12.30 -11.44
CA LEU A 126 -0.76 -11.94 -11.31
C LEU A 126 -1.50 -12.90 -10.38
N PHE A 127 -1.18 -12.80 -9.10
CA PHE A 127 -1.73 -13.61 -8.03
C PHE A 127 -2.45 -12.75 -6.99
N LEU A 128 -3.45 -13.35 -6.35
CA LEU A 128 -4.14 -12.78 -5.19
C LEU A 128 -4.21 -13.79 -4.06
N ASN A 129 -4.51 -13.30 -2.86
CA ASN A 129 -4.66 -14.11 -1.66
C ASN A 129 -6.04 -13.85 -1.08
N VAL A 130 -6.68 -14.87 -0.49
CA VAL A 130 -8.03 -14.79 0.07
C VAL A 130 -8.07 -15.38 1.46
N TRP A 131 -8.62 -14.64 2.40
CA TRP A 131 -9.00 -15.07 3.74
C TRP A 131 -10.52 -15.02 3.86
N THR A 132 -11.14 -16.08 4.34
CA THR A 132 -12.60 -16.14 4.52
C THR A 132 -13.00 -17.01 5.70
N PRO A 133 -14.01 -16.61 6.49
CA PRO A 133 -14.59 -17.46 7.53
C PRO A 133 -15.26 -18.73 7.00
N GLY A 134 -15.81 -18.68 5.76
CA GLY A 134 -16.56 -19.81 5.21
C GLY A 134 -16.60 -19.85 3.68
N LEU A 135 -16.74 -21.06 3.12
CA LEU A 135 -16.85 -21.30 1.69
C LEU A 135 -18.29 -21.71 1.34
N ARG A 136 -18.90 -21.11 0.33
CA ARG A 136 -20.24 -21.48 -0.21
C ARG A 136 -21.34 -21.57 0.83
N ASP A 137 -21.23 -20.80 1.91
CA ASP A 137 -22.14 -20.82 3.06
C ASP A 137 -23.33 -19.85 2.92
N GLY A 138 -23.39 -19.07 1.84
CA GLY A 138 -24.46 -18.12 1.56
C GLY A 138 -24.48 -16.87 2.46
N ALA A 139 -23.44 -16.64 3.27
CA ALA A 139 -23.40 -15.55 4.26
C ALA A 139 -23.35 -14.15 3.63
N ARG A 140 -22.91 -14.01 2.35
CA ARG A 140 -22.85 -12.73 1.63
C ARG A 140 -22.07 -11.66 2.38
N ARG A 141 -20.86 -12.02 2.84
CA ARG A 141 -19.99 -11.13 3.61
C ARG A 141 -19.51 -9.95 2.79
N PRO A 142 -19.28 -8.78 3.40
CA PRO A 142 -18.51 -7.71 2.75
C PRO A 142 -17.14 -8.24 2.33
N ILE A 143 -16.65 -7.80 1.16
CA ILE A 143 -15.34 -8.15 0.65
C ILE A 143 -14.44 -6.93 0.76
N LEU A 144 -13.31 -7.08 1.43
CA LEU A 144 -12.25 -6.08 1.57
C LEU A 144 -11.11 -6.44 0.62
N VAL A 145 -10.82 -5.60 -0.38
CA VAL A 145 -9.72 -5.82 -1.33
C VAL A 145 -8.62 -4.83 -1.05
N TYR A 146 -7.50 -5.33 -0.55
CA TYR A 146 -6.32 -4.52 -0.25
C TYR A 146 -5.40 -4.40 -1.45
N ILE A 147 -5.03 -3.16 -1.77
CA ILE A 147 -4.06 -2.81 -2.81
C ILE A 147 -2.83 -2.23 -2.12
N HIS A 148 -1.69 -2.93 -2.25
CA HIS A 148 -0.47 -2.59 -1.54
C HIS A 148 0.17 -1.27 -2.03
N GLY A 149 0.96 -0.66 -1.14
CA GLY A 149 1.75 0.55 -1.40
C GLY A 149 3.03 0.32 -2.17
N GLY A 150 4.05 1.15 -1.86
CA GLY A 150 5.34 1.16 -2.56
C GLY A 150 5.32 1.99 -3.84
N ALA A 151 4.56 3.07 -3.86
CA ALA A 151 4.26 3.88 -5.04
C ALA A 151 3.75 3.00 -6.20
N TYR A 152 4.34 3.13 -7.38
CA TYR A 152 4.10 2.26 -8.53
C TYR A 152 5.32 1.34 -8.80
N ASN A 153 6.29 1.26 -7.88
CA ASN A 153 7.61 0.68 -8.15
C ASN A 153 7.88 -0.63 -7.42
N ASN A 154 7.35 -0.83 -6.23
CA ASN A 154 7.59 -1.99 -5.38
C ASN A 154 6.37 -2.34 -4.53
N GLY A 155 6.49 -3.39 -3.73
CA GLY A 155 5.46 -3.91 -2.86
C GLY A 155 4.88 -5.25 -3.33
N SER A 156 4.11 -5.88 -2.47
CA SER A 156 3.50 -7.18 -2.72
C SER A 156 2.28 -7.35 -1.81
N GLY A 157 1.30 -8.14 -2.25
CA GLY A 157 0.18 -8.57 -1.41
C GLY A 157 0.54 -9.66 -0.39
N SER A 158 1.83 -10.00 -0.25
CA SER A 158 2.32 -11.05 0.65
C SER A 158 2.98 -10.52 1.93
N ASP A 159 2.97 -9.22 2.18
CA ASP A 159 3.52 -8.65 3.42
C ASP A 159 2.72 -9.15 4.64
N PRO A 160 3.39 -9.57 5.74
CA PRO A 160 2.72 -10.03 6.95
C PRO A 160 1.73 -9.03 7.56
N LEU A 161 1.93 -7.74 7.35
CA LEU A 161 1.02 -6.69 7.83
C LEU A 161 -0.36 -6.76 7.16
N TYR A 162 -0.49 -7.44 6.02
CA TYR A 162 -1.74 -7.57 5.26
C TYR A 162 -2.46 -8.90 5.51
N ASP A 163 -2.04 -9.68 6.51
CA ASP A 163 -2.73 -10.91 6.87
C ASP A 163 -4.18 -10.64 7.28
N GLY A 164 -5.13 -11.31 6.62
CA GLY A 164 -6.56 -11.06 6.78
C GLY A 164 -7.23 -11.82 7.93
N VAL A 165 -6.52 -12.70 8.64
CA VAL A 165 -7.14 -13.58 9.67
C VAL A 165 -7.85 -12.78 10.74
N ARG A 166 -7.21 -11.73 11.27
CA ARG A 166 -7.79 -10.93 12.36
C ARG A 166 -9.04 -10.16 11.89
N LEU A 167 -9.01 -9.51 10.73
CA LEU A 167 -10.18 -8.83 10.16
C LEU A 167 -11.33 -9.81 9.88
N CYS A 168 -11.05 -11.01 9.33
CA CYS A 168 -12.07 -12.03 9.12
C CYS A 168 -12.74 -12.46 10.42
N ARG A 169 -11.95 -12.68 11.48
CA ARG A 169 -12.47 -13.10 12.79
C ARG A 169 -13.23 -11.98 13.51
N ARG A 170 -12.73 -10.75 13.40
CA ARG A 170 -13.33 -9.57 14.05
C ARG A 170 -14.62 -9.15 13.35
N GLY A 171 -14.62 -9.16 12.03
CA GLY A 171 -15.64 -8.53 11.23
C GLY A 171 -16.50 -9.47 10.39
N ASP A 172 -16.35 -10.79 10.45
CA ASP A 172 -17.04 -11.72 9.53
C ASP A 172 -17.05 -11.20 8.09
N VAL A 173 -15.85 -10.91 7.56
CA VAL A 173 -15.61 -10.36 6.22
C VAL A 173 -14.73 -11.30 5.41
N VAL A 174 -14.72 -11.14 4.09
CA VAL A 174 -13.71 -11.73 3.20
C VAL A 174 -12.63 -10.69 2.97
N VAL A 175 -11.35 -11.07 3.13
CA VAL A 175 -10.21 -10.21 2.84
C VAL A 175 -9.46 -10.76 1.64
N VAL A 176 -9.06 -9.87 0.73
CA VAL A 176 -8.28 -10.19 -0.47
C VAL A 176 -7.09 -9.25 -0.54
N SER A 177 -5.88 -9.75 -0.77
CA SER A 177 -4.71 -8.93 -1.14
C SER A 177 -4.25 -9.28 -2.56
N VAL A 178 -3.74 -8.29 -3.31
CA VAL A 178 -3.53 -8.43 -4.75
C VAL A 178 -2.12 -8.02 -5.13
N ASN A 179 -1.41 -8.88 -5.90
CA ASN A 179 -0.22 -8.50 -6.68
C ASN A 179 -0.66 -7.95 -8.04
N HIS A 180 0.11 -7.03 -8.60
CA HIS A 180 -0.08 -6.47 -9.94
C HIS A 180 1.27 -6.01 -10.48
N ARG A 181 1.40 -5.80 -11.79
CA ARG A 181 2.64 -5.29 -12.38
C ARG A 181 2.98 -3.89 -11.91
N LEU A 182 4.28 -3.63 -11.77
CA LEU A 182 4.88 -2.44 -11.22
C LEU A 182 5.91 -1.82 -12.18
N ASN A 183 6.40 -0.61 -11.87
CA ASN A 183 7.49 0.08 -12.56
C ASN A 183 7.36 0.04 -14.09
N ALA A 184 8.44 -0.23 -14.82
CA ALA A 184 8.38 -0.30 -16.29
C ALA A 184 7.43 -1.42 -16.78
N PHE A 185 7.33 -2.53 -16.06
CA PHE A 185 6.47 -3.66 -16.46
C PHE A 185 4.98 -3.34 -16.37
N GLY A 186 4.60 -2.38 -15.50
CA GLY A 186 3.21 -1.96 -15.29
C GLY A 186 2.84 -0.62 -15.91
N TYR A 187 3.83 0.28 -16.16
CA TYR A 187 3.55 1.69 -16.44
C TYR A 187 4.44 2.35 -17.50
N LEU A 188 5.22 1.59 -18.26
CA LEU A 188 6.03 2.14 -19.35
C LEU A 188 5.15 2.46 -20.57
N TYR A 189 5.02 3.75 -20.90
CA TYR A 189 4.16 4.22 -21.98
C TYR A 189 4.84 4.11 -23.34
N LEU A 190 4.54 3.07 -24.10
CA LEU A 190 5.15 2.73 -25.39
C LEU A 190 4.27 3.03 -26.61
N ALA A 191 3.05 3.54 -26.42
CA ALA A 191 2.13 3.86 -27.51
C ALA A 191 2.75 4.71 -28.63
N PRO A 192 3.60 5.75 -28.34
CA PRO A 192 4.22 6.55 -29.39
C PRO A 192 5.17 5.78 -30.30
N PHE A 193 5.65 4.61 -29.86
CA PHE A 193 6.67 3.82 -30.56
C PHE A 193 6.13 2.51 -31.15
N GLY A 194 5.09 1.93 -30.53
CA GLY A 194 4.55 0.62 -30.88
C GLY A 194 3.10 0.61 -31.35
N GLY A 195 2.49 1.81 -31.49
CA GLY A 195 1.12 1.94 -31.98
C GLY A 195 0.09 1.20 -31.12
N ASP A 196 -0.97 0.71 -31.76
CA ASP A 196 -2.15 0.12 -31.09
C ASP A 196 -1.82 -1.07 -30.17
N ALA A 197 -0.81 -1.86 -30.50
CA ALA A 197 -0.38 -2.99 -29.69
C ALA A 197 0.09 -2.59 -28.29
N TYR A 198 0.54 -1.34 -28.12
CA TYR A 198 1.05 -0.78 -26.87
C TYR A 198 0.22 0.41 -26.36
N ALA A 199 -0.96 0.65 -26.92
CA ALA A 199 -1.77 1.82 -26.59
C ALA A 199 -2.09 1.91 -25.09
N ALA A 200 -2.32 0.76 -24.42
CA ALA A 200 -2.59 0.65 -22.98
C ALA A 200 -1.34 0.49 -22.09
N SER A 201 -0.12 0.49 -22.66
CA SER A 201 1.11 0.08 -21.97
C SER A 201 1.44 0.92 -20.73
N GLY A 202 1.07 2.21 -20.73
CA GLY A 202 1.24 3.11 -19.57
C GLY A 202 0.33 2.82 -18.39
N ASN A 203 -0.65 1.90 -18.53
CA ASN A 203 -1.66 1.61 -17.52
C ASN A 203 -1.91 0.12 -17.30
N VAL A 204 -1.04 -0.78 -17.81
CA VAL A 204 -1.32 -2.23 -17.66
C VAL A 204 -1.30 -2.70 -16.23
N GLY A 205 -0.53 -2.05 -15.33
CA GLY A 205 -0.59 -2.34 -13.89
C GLY A 205 -1.93 -1.97 -13.26
N GLN A 206 -2.61 -0.94 -13.76
CA GLN A 206 -3.98 -0.60 -13.36
C GLN A 206 -5.01 -1.57 -13.95
N LEU A 207 -4.80 -2.02 -15.18
CA LEU A 207 -5.65 -3.04 -15.82
C LEU A 207 -5.54 -4.40 -15.10
N ASP A 208 -4.39 -4.74 -14.54
CA ASP A 208 -4.23 -5.92 -13.70
C ASP A 208 -5.15 -5.84 -12.46
N LEU A 209 -5.26 -4.67 -11.81
CA LEU A 209 -6.19 -4.47 -10.70
C LEU A 209 -7.65 -4.57 -11.13
N VAL A 210 -8.00 -4.05 -12.31
CA VAL A 210 -9.34 -4.25 -12.89
C VAL A 210 -9.63 -5.74 -13.08
N GLN A 211 -8.68 -6.50 -13.63
CA GLN A 211 -8.82 -7.94 -13.82
C GLN A 211 -8.95 -8.70 -12.49
N ALA A 212 -8.18 -8.30 -11.46
CA ALA A 212 -8.31 -8.86 -10.11
C ALA A 212 -9.70 -8.58 -9.51
N LEU A 213 -10.23 -7.38 -9.65
CA LEU A 213 -11.58 -7.03 -9.20
C LEU A 213 -12.68 -7.79 -9.97
N GLN A 214 -12.49 -8.02 -11.27
CA GLN A 214 -13.36 -8.88 -12.07
C GLN A 214 -13.33 -10.33 -11.56
N TRP A 215 -12.14 -10.82 -11.20
CA TRP A 215 -11.97 -12.14 -10.60
C TRP A 215 -12.70 -12.22 -9.25
N VAL A 216 -12.56 -11.23 -8.38
CA VAL A 216 -13.27 -11.14 -7.09
C VAL A 216 -14.79 -11.19 -7.31
N ARG A 217 -15.32 -10.38 -8.22
CA ARG A 217 -16.75 -10.40 -8.56
C ARG A 217 -17.23 -11.78 -9.03
N ALA A 218 -16.41 -12.46 -9.83
CA ALA A 218 -16.77 -13.76 -10.40
C ALA A 218 -16.76 -14.91 -9.39
N HIS A 219 -16.01 -14.77 -8.28
CA HIS A 219 -15.79 -15.83 -7.30
C HIS A 219 -16.29 -15.47 -5.89
N ALA A 220 -16.93 -14.32 -5.70
CA ALA A 220 -17.39 -13.84 -4.39
C ALA A 220 -18.19 -14.91 -3.63
N ALA A 221 -19.19 -15.53 -4.26
CA ALA A 221 -20.04 -16.54 -3.64
C ALA A 221 -19.27 -17.81 -3.23
N GLU A 222 -18.22 -18.19 -3.97
CA GLU A 222 -17.37 -19.34 -3.61
C GLU A 222 -16.69 -19.14 -2.26
N PHE A 223 -16.25 -17.88 -2.00
CA PHE A 223 -15.60 -17.49 -0.75
C PHE A 223 -16.58 -16.92 0.29
N GLY A 224 -17.89 -17.13 0.15
CA GLY A 224 -18.91 -16.66 1.08
C GLY A 224 -19.11 -15.14 1.11
N GLY A 225 -18.61 -14.43 0.11
CA GLY A 225 -18.71 -12.98 -0.02
C GLY A 225 -19.85 -12.50 -0.90
N ASP A 226 -20.11 -11.19 -0.88
CA ASP A 226 -21.09 -10.49 -1.71
C ASP A 226 -20.40 -9.67 -2.80
N ALA A 227 -20.58 -10.02 -4.07
CA ALA A 227 -20.08 -9.27 -5.22
C ALA A 227 -20.65 -7.85 -5.32
N GLY A 228 -21.80 -7.57 -4.70
CA GLY A 228 -22.42 -6.24 -4.58
C GLY A 228 -21.92 -5.42 -3.40
N ASN A 229 -20.98 -5.93 -2.59
CA ASN A 229 -20.44 -5.25 -1.42
C ASN A 229 -18.93 -5.40 -1.33
N VAL A 230 -18.21 -4.74 -2.24
CA VAL A 230 -16.75 -4.75 -2.35
C VAL A 230 -16.23 -3.38 -1.93
N THR A 231 -15.36 -3.35 -0.92
CA THR A 231 -14.59 -2.18 -0.49
C THR A 231 -13.14 -2.35 -0.92
N VAL A 232 -12.63 -1.43 -1.72
CA VAL A 232 -11.18 -1.36 -2.00
C VAL A 232 -10.51 -0.47 -0.96
N PHE A 233 -9.39 -0.92 -0.40
CA PHE A 233 -8.62 -0.13 0.54
C PHE A 233 -7.12 -0.27 0.28
N GLY A 234 -6.34 0.77 0.58
CA GLY A 234 -4.94 0.75 0.25
C GLY A 234 -4.17 1.93 0.81
N GLN A 235 -2.89 1.69 1.10
CA GLN A 235 -2.01 2.68 1.70
C GLN A 235 -0.97 3.17 0.69
N SER A 236 -0.58 4.46 0.77
CA SER A 236 0.45 5.04 -0.10
C SER A 236 0.12 4.85 -1.59
N GLY A 237 1.02 4.27 -2.36
CA GLY A 237 0.76 3.90 -3.75
C GLY A 237 -0.49 3.06 -3.96
N GLY A 238 -0.94 2.30 -2.95
CA GLY A 238 -2.21 1.56 -2.99
C GLY A 238 -3.42 2.50 -3.01
N GLY A 239 -3.42 3.52 -2.16
CA GLY A 239 -4.44 4.58 -2.19
C GLY A 239 -4.44 5.35 -3.51
N ALA A 240 -3.25 5.69 -4.04
CA ALA A 240 -3.11 6.35 -5.34
C ALA A 240 -3.67 5.50 -6.51
N LYS A 241 -3.48 4.17 -6.46
CA LYS A 241 -4.06 3.25 -7.44
C LYS A 241 -5.59 3.22 -7.34
N ILE A 242 -6.14 3.26 -6.12
CA ILE A 242 -7.59 3.36 -5.89
C ILE A 242 -8.14 4.68 -6.45
N ALA A 243 -7.49 5.80 -6.16
CA ALA A 243 -7.86 7.11 -6.73
C ALA A 243 -7.89 7.08 -8.26
N THR A 244 -6.92 6.38 -8.89
CA THR A 244 -6.90 6.16 -10.35
C THR A 244 -8.07 5.27 -10.81
N LEU A 245 -8.36 4.15 -10.12
CA LEU A 245 -9.49 3.28 -10.44
C LEU A 245 -10.83 4.01 -10.40
N MET A 246 -10.99 5.02 -9.52
CA MET A 246 -12.20 5.85 -9.45
C MET A 246 -12.48 6.58 -10.78
N ALA A 247 -11.44 6.86 -11.58
CA ALA A 247 -11.54 7.55 -12.86
C ALA A 247 -11.54 6.60 -14.09
N MET A 248 -11.29 5.31 -13.90
CA MET A 248 -11.20 4.33 -14.99
C MET A 248 -12.57 3.75 -15.34
N PRO A 249 -13.07 3.91 -16.60
CA PRO A 249 -14.35 3.32 -17.01
C PRO A 249 -14.40 1.80 -16.81
N ALA A 250 -13.29 1.09 -17.05
CA ALA A 250 -13.21 -0.37 -16.90
C ALA A 250 -13.36 -0.85 -15.44
N ALA A 251 -13.19 0.04 -14.46
CA ALA A 251 -13.35 -0.27 -13.04
C ALA A 251 -14.78 -0.01 -12.52
N GLN A 252 -15.64 0.62 -13.33
CA GLN A 252 -17.00 0.98 -12.92
C GLN A 252 -17.81 -0.26 -12.52
N GLY A 253 -18.43 -0.21 -11.34
CA GLY A 253 -19.26 -1.29 -10.79
C GLY A 253 -18.48 -2.54 -10.32
N LEU A 254 -17.14 -2.46 -10.22
CA LEU A 254 -16.32 -3.55 -9.66
C LEU A 254 -16.08 -3.38 -8.16
N PHE A 255 -16.24 -2.18 -7.63
CA PHE A 255 -16.21 -1.88 -6.19
C PHE A 255 -17.26 -0.84 -5.84
N HIS A 256 -17.63 -0.79 -4.56
CA HIS A 256 -18.77 -0.04 -4.04
C HIS A 256 -18.37 0.99 -2.99
N ARG A 257 -17.18 0.86 -2.42
CA ARG A 257 -16.60 1.77 -1.42
C ARG A 257 -15.08 1.85 -1.60
N ALA A 258 -14.48 2.96 -1.20
CA ALA A 258 -13.04 3.20 -1.28
C ALA A 258 -12.51 3.76 0.05
N TRP A 259 -11.37 3.24 0.52
CA TRP A 259 -10.66 3.74 1.69
C TRP A 259 -9.18 3.93 1.34
N THR A 260 -8.72 5.18 1.28
CA THR A 260 -7.33 5.51 0.98
C THR A 260 -6.60 5.98 2.23
N MET A 261 -5.37 5.48 2.41
CA MET A 261 -4.49 5.77 3.53
C MET A 261 -3.20 6.39 2.99
N SER A 262 -3.00 7.68 3.17
CA SER A 262 -1.78 8.42 2.73
C SER A 262 -1.41 8.19 1.26
N GLY A 263 -2.39 8.03 0.38
CA GLY A 263 -2.19 7.73 -1.03
C GLY A 263 -3.16 8.51 -1.90
N GLN A 264 -2.65 9.48 -2.65
CA GLN A 264 -3.39 10.39 -3.48
C GLN A 264 -2.92 10.33 -4.93
N GLN A 265 -3.83 10.52 -5.86
CA GLN A 265 -3.55 10.68 -7.29
C GLN A 265 -4.51 11.71 -7.88
N VAL A 266 -4.15 12.98 -7.76
CA VAL A 266 -4.97 14.09 -8.28
C VAL A 266 -4.86 14.16 -9.80
N THR A 267 -3.62 14.10 -10.34
CA THR A 267 -3.34 14.10 -11.78
C THR A 267 -2.54 12.86 -12.18
N ALA A 268 -2.77 12.34 -13.38
CA ALA A 268 -1.94 11.32 -14.02
C ALA A 268 -0.91 11.97 -14.95
N ALA A 269 0.13 11.22 -15.35
CA ALA A 269 1.12 11.71 -16.30
C ALA A 269 0.48 12.01 -17.66
N GLY A 270 0.87 13.13 -18.27
CA GLY A 270 0.50 13.41 -19.66
C GLY A 270 1.24 12.47 -20.62
N PRO A 271 0.65 12.15 -21.79
CA PRO A 271 1.25 11.21 -22.74
C PRO A 271 2.60 11.68 -23.29
N ARG A 272 2.81 13.00 -23.41
CA ARG A 272 4.09 13.57 -23.83
C ARG A 272 5.19 13.31 -22.81
N ALA A 273 4.96 13.63 -21.54
CA ALA A 273 5.93 13.42 -20.48
C ALA A 273 6.22 11.93 -20.26
N ALA A 274 5.18 11.08 -20.30
CA ALA A 274 5.32 9.63 -20.22
C ALA A 274 6.12 9.05 -21.39
N GLY A 275 5.88 9.52 -22.62
CA GLY A 275 6.64 9.13 -23.82
C GLY A 275 8.11 9.54 -23.76
N GLN A 276 8.42 10.74 -23.24
CA GLN A 276 9.80 11.18 -23.02
C GLN A 276 10.54 10.27 -22.03
N ARG A 277 9.89 9.88 -20.93
CA ARG A 277 10.46 8.93 -19.96
C ARG A 277 10.69 7.55 -20.57
N ALA A 278 9.77 7.07 -21.41
CA ALA A 278 9.98 5.83 -22.15
C ALA A 278 11.17 5.92 -23.10
N GLN A 279 11.35 7.05 -23.77
CA GLN A 279 12.52 7.30 -24.64
C GLN A 279 13.82 7.29 -23.83
N LEU A 280 13.86 7.93 -22.66
CA LEU A 280 15.03 7.90 -21.76
C LEU A 280 15.36 6.48 -21.31
N LEU A 281 14.35 5.67 -20.98
CA LEU A 281 14.55 4.27 -20.62
C LEU A 281 15.12 3.47 -21.80
N LEU A 282 14.58 3.63 -23.01
CA LEU A 282 15.12 2.99 -24.22
C LEU A 282 16.57 3.39 -24.49
N GLN A 283 16.91 4.67 -24.35
CA GLN A 283 18.28 5.17 -24.48
C GLN A 283 19.22 4.52 -23.45
N ALA A 284 18.81 4.42 -22.19
CA ALA A 284 19.59 3.74 -21.15
C ALA A 284 19.82 2.25 -21.45
N LEU A 285 18.89 1.62 -22.16
CA LEU A 285 19.01 0.24 -22.63
C LEU A 285 19.76 0.11 -23.97
N GLN A 286 20.18 1.24 -24.59
CA GLN A 286 20.80 1.30 -25.90
C GLN A 286 19.90 0.73 -27.02
N LEU A 287 18.60 0.98 -26.92
CA LEU A 287 17.60 0.57 -27.90
C LEU A 287 17.05 1.78 -28.67
N ALA A 288 16.91 1.62 -29.97
CA ALA A 288 16.13 2.54 -30.79
C ALA A 288 14.62 2.36 -30.52
N PRO A 289 13.79 3.40 -30.66
CA PRO A 289 12.33 3.29 -30.49
C PRO A 289 11.66 2.21 -31.37
N SER A 290 12.25 1.84 -32.50
CA SER A 290 11.77 0.76 -33.39
C SER A 290 12.11 -0.65 -32.88
N GLN A 291 12.92 -0.79 -31.81
CA GLN A 291 13.41 -2.09 -31.35
C GLN A 291 12.60 -2.61 -30.13
N LEU A 292 11.28 -2.44 -30.14
CA LEU A 292 10.42 -2.89 -29.02
C LEU A 292 10.42 -4.42 -28.86
N ASP A 293 10.62 -5.20 -29.89
CA ASP A 293 10.74 -6.66 -29.82
C ASP A 293 11.98 -7.06 -29.00
N ALA A 294 13.09 -6.34 -29.16
CA ALA A 294 14.27 -6.54 -28.34
C ALA A 294 13.98 -6.18 -26.86
N LEU A 295 13.26 -5.08 -26.58
CA LEU A 295 12.86 -4.71 -25.24
C LEU A 295 12.03 -5.81 -24.54
N ARG A 296 11.15 -6.48 -25.28
CA ARG A 296 10.31 -7.58 -24.77
C ARG A 296 11.10 -8.78 -24.28
N THR A 297 12.27 -9.04 -24.87
CA THR A 297 13.10 -10.22 -24.57
C THR A 297 14.30 -9.93 -23.67
N LEU A 298 14.53 -8.67 -23.29
CA LEU A 298 15.63 -8.33 -22.37
C LEU A 298 15.47 -9.02 -21.03
N PRO A 299 16.58 -9.41 -20.38
CA PRO A 299 16.55 -9.84 -18.99
C PRO A 299 15.85 -8.82 -18.10
N LEU A 300 14.96 -9.28 -17.24
CA LEU A 300 14.17 -8.50 -16.29
C LEU A 300 15.03 -7.47 -15.55
N GLN A 301 16.20 -7.89 -15.03
CA GLN A 301 17.09 -7.02 -14.25
C GLN A 301 17.60 -5.82 -15.07
N ARG A 302 17.88 -5.99 -16.36
CA ARG A 302 18.31 -4.89 -17.23
C ARG A 302 17.25 -3.80 -17.36
N VAL A 303 15.97 -4.22 -17.49
CA VAL A 303 14.84 -3.28 -17.55
C VAL A 303 14.69 -2.55 -16.21
N LEU A 304 14.78 -3.27 -15.09
CA LEU A 304 14.74 -2.68 -13.73
C LEU A 304 15.87 -1.68 -13.50
N ASP A 305 17.09 -1.98 -13.97
CA ASP A 305 18.22 -1.07 -13.79
C ASP A 305 18.04 0.22 -14.61
N ALA A 306 17.48 0.12 -15.80
CA ALA A 306 17.19 1.27 -16.66
C ALA A 306 16.15 2.23 -16.04
N THR A 307 15.26 1.75 -15.15
CA THR A 307 14.32 2.63 -14.45
C THR A 307 15.00 3.62 -13.48
N ARG A 308 16.28 3.41 -13.15
CA ARG A 308 17.09 4.32 -12.31
C ARG A 308 17.58 5.56 -13.05
N THR A 309 17.44 5.61 -14.35
CA THR A 309 17.79 6.79 -15.15
C THR A 309 17.17 8.03 -14.51
N PRO A 310 17.95 9.10 -14.28
CA PRO A 310 17.43 10.35 -13.73
C PRO A 310 16.31 10.91 -14.62
N ASP A 311 15.22 11.33 -14.01
CA ASP A 311 14.11 12.01 -14.68
C ASP A 311 14.41 13.53 -14.71
N PRO A 312 14.72 14.12 -15.87
CA PRO A 312 15.07 15.53 -15.96
C PRO A 312 13.88 16.47 -15.70
N SER A 313 12.64 15.95 -15.78
CA SER A 313 11.44 16.72 -15.48
C SER A 313 11.18 16.85 -13.97
N ARG A 314 11.92 16.13 -13.14
CA ARG A 314 11.80 16.16 -11.69
C ARG A 314 12.91 17.02 -11.10
N ALA A 315 12.53 18.05 -10.32
CA ALA A 315 13.48 18.97 -9.70
C ALA A 315 14.55 18.23 -8.85
N GLU A 316 14.15 17.17 -8.17
CA GLU A 316 15.02 16.32 -7.35
C GLU A 316 15.89 15.34 -8.17
N ARG A 317 15.77 15.31 -9.47
CA ARG A 317 16.51 14.41 -10.40
C ARG A 317 16.54 12.95 -9.95
N THR A 318 15.48 12.49 -9.35
CA THR A 318 15.32 11.08 -8.96
C THR A 318 15.04 10.19 -10.16
N ALA A 319 14.96 8.87 -9.93
CA ALA A 319 14.64 7.89 -10.98
C ALA A 319 13.36 8.23 -11.76
N LEU A 320 13.23 7.69 -12.97
CA LEU A 320 12.08 7.89 -13.84
C LEU A 320 10.76 7.66 -13.09
N TYR A 321 9.83 8.60 -13.21
CA TYR A 321 8.48 8.39 -12.72
C TYR A 321 7.71 7.50 -13.71
N LEU A 322 7.32 6.33 -13.25
CA LEU A 322 6.51 5.35 -13.97
C LEU A 322 5.22 5.13 -13.18
N GLY A 323 4.15 5.71 -13.64
CA GLY A 323 2.82 5.68 -13.00
C GLY A 323 1.73 5.92 -14.03
N PRO A 324 0.45 6.04 -13.62
CA PRO A 324 -0.68 6.15 -14.53
C PRO A 324 -0.52 7.26 -15.56
N VAL A 325 -0.92 6.97 -16.80
CA VAL A 325 -0.81 7.89 -17.95
C VAL A 325 -2.20 8.19 -18.48
N LEU A 326 -2.46 9.46 -18.79
CA LEU A 326 -3.62 9.82 -19.60
C LEU A 326 -3.46 9.21 -20.98
N ASP A 327 -4.37 8.33 -21.33
CA ASP A 327 -4.46 7.76 -22.66
C ASP A 327 -5.92 7.74 -23.15
N ALA A 328 -6.13 7.51 -24.41
CA ALA A 328 -7.48 7.49 -24.98
C ALA A 328 -8.22 6.17 -24.76
N GLN A 329 -7.63 5.18 -24.10
CA GLN A 329 -8.18 3.83 -23.98
C GLN A 329 -8.52 3.42 -22.55
N VAL A 330 -7.65 3.75 -21.58
CA VAL A 330 -7.73 3.23 -20.21
C VAL A 330 -8.08 4.33 -19.20
N LEU A 331 -7.40 5.47 -19.29
CA LEU A 331 -7.57 6.60 -18.38
C LEU A 331 -7.80 7.88 -19.18
N HIS A 332 -9.06 8.24 -19.38
CA HIS A 332 -9.49 9.35 -20.26
C HIS A 332 -9.42 10.71 -19.59
N ARG A 333 -9.26 10.77 -18.27
CA ARG A 333 -9.18 11.99 -17.48
C ARG A 333 -8.23 11.81 -16.29
N HIS A 334 -7.80 12.93 -15.74
CA HIS A 334 -7.14 12.90 -14.43
C HIS A 334 -8.09 12.37 -13.35
N PRO A 335 -7.58 11.70 -12.33
CA PRO A 335 -8.41 11.14 -11.26
C PRO A 335 -9.24 12.18 -10.51
N PHE A 336 -8.64 13.31 -10.09
CA PHE A 336 -9.33 14.33 -9.31
C PHE A 336 -9.10 15.77 -9.80
N TRP A 337 -8.68 15.93 -11.04
CA TRP A 337 -8.54 17.24 -11.68
C TRP A 337 -9.28 17.25 -13.02
N PRO A 338 -9.99 18.37 -13.38
CA PRO A 338 -10.27 19.57 -12.57
C PRO A 338 -11.30 19.34 -11.45
N ASP A 339 -11.95 18.18 -11.43
CA ASP A 339 -13.00 17.78 -10.50
C ASP A 339 -12.96 16.25 -10.24
N ALA A 340 -13.78 15.77 -9.30
CA ALA A 340 -13.93 14.35 -9.04
C ALA A 340 -14.62 13.61 -10.21
N PRO A 341 -14.24 12.35 -10.53
CA PRO A 341 -14.83 11.60 -11.63
C PRO A 341 -16.35 11.43 -11.46
N PRO A 342 -17.18 11.75 -12.46
CA PRO A 342 -18.63 11.59 -12.35
C PRO A 342 -19.08 10.18 -11.96
N GLN A 343 -18.39 9.15 -12.48
CA GLN A 343 -18.68 7.74 -12.18
C GLN A 343 -18.47 7.38 -10.71
N SER A 344 -17.69 8.16 -9.96
CA SER A 344 -17.40 7.92 -8.54
C SER A 344 -18.37 8.60 -7.57
N ALA A 345 -19.32 9.41 -8.05
CA ALA A 345 -20.18 10.25 -7.24
C ALA A 345 -20.99 9.46 -6.18
N ARG A 346 -21.33 8.21 -6.47
CA ARG A 346 -22.11 7.33 -5.58
C ARG A 346 -21.27 6.38 -4.75
N ILE A 347 -19.95 6.42 -4.88
CA ILE A 347 -19.04 5.54 -4.14
C ILE A 347 -18.63 6.27 -2.87
N PRO A 348 -19.06 5.85 -1.65
CA PRO A 348 -18.54 6.41 -0.41
C PRO A 348 -17.02 6.26 -0.34
N MET A 349 -16.33 7.28 0.21
CA MET A 349 -14.88 7.29 0.28
C MET A 349 -14.38 7.79 1.63
N VAL A 350 -13.39 7.09 2.20
CA VAL A 350 -12.58 7.59 3.31
C VAL A 350 -11.20 7.97 2.78
N ILE A 351 -10.74 9.17 3.14
CA ILE A 351 -9.43 9.72 2.77
C ILE A 351 -8.65 9.99 4.04
N GLY A 352 -7.51 9.34 4.22
CA GLY A 352 -6.69 9.47 5.41
C GLY A 352 -5.25 9.87 5.15
N ASN A 353 -4.63 10.47 6.17
CA ASN A 353 -3.21 10.74 6.25
C ASN A 353 -2.69 10.51 7.66
N THR A 354 -1.39 10.26 7.79
CA THR A 354 -0.70 10.32 9.07
C THR A 354 -0.13 11.73 9.30
N ARG A 355 0.01 12.14 10.57
CA ARG A 355 0.49 13.48 10.91
C ARG A 355 1.95 13.71 10.53
N ASP A 356 2.78 12.68 10.66
CA ASP A 356 4.24 12.76 10.54
C ASP A 356 4.79 11.95 9.35
N GLU A 357 4.08 11.94 8.21
CA GLU A 357 4.37 11.13 7.01
C GLU A 357 5.86 11.04 6.68
N THR A 358 6.52 12.19 6.60
CA THR A 358 7.89 12.29 6.10
C THR A 358 8.94 11.82 7.08
N ARG A 359 8.62 11.58 8.34
CA ARG A 359 9.55 10.93 9.28
C ARG A 359 9.92 9.51 8.82
N ALA A 360 9.04 8.81 8.10
CA ALA A 360 9.37 7.52 7.49
C ALA A 360 10.39 7.63 6.34
N PHE A 361 10.37 8.73 5.60
CA PHE A 361 11.21 8.91 4.41
C PHE A 361 12.51 9.65 4.69
N LEU A 362 12.46 10.63 5.57
CA LEU A 362 13.57 11.56 5.85
C LEU A 362 14.22 11.32 7.22
N GLY A 363 13.58 10.50 8.07
CA GLY A 363 14.09 10.17 9.40
C GLY A 363 15.24 9.17 9.43
N HIS A 364 15.67 8.62 8.27
CA HIS A 364 16.87 7.82 8.16
C HIS A 364 18.15 8.66 8.30
N ASP A 365 18.07 9.98 8.02
CA ASP A 365 19.14 10.95 8.28
C ASP A 365 18.95 11.57 9.68
N PRO A 366 19.82 11.23 10.66
CA PRO A 366 19.71 11.76 12.02
C PRO A 366 19.79 13.29 12.09
N ALA A 367 20.46 13.93 11.12
CA ALA A 367 20.62 15.39 11.08
C ALA A 367 19.25 16.10 10.97
N ASN A 368 18.25 15.46 10.35
CA ASN A 368 16.90 16.00 10.24
C ASN A 368 16.18 16.14 11.60
N PHE A 369 16.64 15.46 12.64
CA PHE A 369 16.11 15.58 14.01
C PHE A 369 16.88 16.59 14.88
N ALA A 370 17.95 17.21 14.33
CA ALA A 370 18.79 18.15 15.05
C ALA A 370 19.05 19.43 14.22
N LEU A 371 18.08 19.83 13.40
CA LEU A 371 18.20 21.04 12.57
C LEU A 371 18.26 22.30 13.43
N SER A 372 19.10 23.24 13.03
CA SER A 372 19.06 24.62 13.51
C SER A 372 18.15 25.49 12.64
N TRP A 373 17.73 26.65 13.16
CA TRP A 373 16.97 27.64 12.37
C TRP A 373 17.75 28.14 11.14
N ASP A 374 19.10 28.19 11.22
CA ASP A 374 19.94 28.62 10.10
C ASP A 374 20.04 27.55 8.99
N ALA A 375 20.03 26.28 9.36
CA ALA A 375 20.10 25.16 8.39
C ALA A 375 18.75 24.82 7.77
N LEU A 376 17.65 25.16 8.43
CA LEU A 376 16.29 24.77 8.02
C LEU A 376 15.91 25.26 6.61
N PRO A 377 16.17 26.51 6.19
CA PRO A 377 15.76 27.00 4.87
C PRO A 377 16.34 26.17 3.73
N ASP A 378 17.63 25.87 3.76
CA ASP A 378 18.31 25.10 2.71
C ASP A 378 17.82 23.64 2.69
N ARG A 379 17.60 23.06 3.87
CA ARG A 379 17.11 21.68 3.95
C ARG A 379 15.66 21.59 3.48
N LEU A 380 14.81 22.56 3.82
CA LEU A 380 13.42 22.61 3.39
C LEU A 380 13.31 22.85 1.88
N ALA A 381 14.15 23.68 1.28
CA ALA A 381 14.19 23.91 -0.16
C ALA A 381 14.37 22.63 -0.98
N GLN A 382 15.12 21.66 -0.43
CA GLN A 382 15.37 20.37 -1.09
C GLN A 382 14.16 19.41 -1.02
N GLU A 383 13.32 19.53 0.01
CA GLU A 383 12.35 18.45 0.36
C GLU A 383 10.88 18.90 0.43
N GLN A 384 10.58 20.20 0.35
CA GLN A 384 9.19 20.68 0.55
C GLN A 384 8.25 20.43 -0.64
N TYR A 385 8.76 20.25 -1.86
CA TYR A 385 8.02 19.98 -3.09
C TYR A 385 6.83 20.93 -3.38
N VAL A 386 6.94 22.17 -2.97
CA VAL A 386 5.91 23.21 -3.15
C VAL A 386 6.62 24.47 -3.65
N ASP A 387 6.01 25.16 -4.60
CA ASP A 387 6.57 26.39 -5.18
C ASP A 387 6.32 27.61 -4.28
N LEU A 388 6.88 27.54 -3.06
CA LEU A 388 6.92 28.61 -2.07
C LEU A 388 8.34 28.77 -1.54
N ALA A 389 8.77 30.01 -1.34
CA ALA A 389 10.05 30.25 -0.71
C ALA A 389 10.09 29.65 0.70
N PRO A 390 11.15 28.91 1.07
CA PRO A 390 11.27 28.26 2.40
C PRO A 390 11.04 29.24 3.55
N GLN A 391 11.51 30.46 3.42
CA GLN A 391 11.36 31.52 4.43
C GLN A 391 9.89 31.86 4.71
N VAL A 392 9.05 31.87 3.66
CA VAL A 392 7.59 32.13 3.79
C VAL A 392 6.96 30.96 4.55
N VAL A 393 7.30 29.72 4.19
CA VAL A 393 6.79 28.51 4.86
C VAL A 393 7.22 28.52 6.34
N ILE A 394 8.52 28.73 6.62
CA ILE A 394 9.05 28.76 7.98
C ILE A 394 8.39 29.85 8.84
N ALA A 395 8.24 31.05 8.30
CA ALA A 395 7.57 32.14 9.01
C ALA A 395 6.14 31.80 9.41
N GLU A 396 5.37 31.20 8.48
CA GLU A 396 3.99 30.81 8.77
C GLU A 396 3.93 29.64 9.77
N TYR A 397 4.79 28.61 9.66
CA TYR A 397 4.82 27.52 10.64
C TYR A 397 5.20 28.01 12.03
N ARG A 398 6.14 28.93 12.17
CA ARG A 398 6.48 29.55 13.47
C ARG A 398 5.31 30.36 14.04
N ARG A 399 4.51 30.98 13.19
CA ARG A 399 3.30 31.70 13.62
C ARG A 399 2.20 30.74 14.08
N LEU A 400 1.98 29.62 13.34
CA LEU A 400 0.95 28.64 13.64
C LEU A 400 1.33 27.75 14.84
N TYR A 401 2.59 27.41 14.95
CA TYR A 401 3.14 26.45 15.93
C TYR A 401 4.38 27.02 16.61
N PRO A 402 4.24 28.04 17.49
CA PRO A 402 5.38 28.77 18.07
C PRO A 402 6.29 27.90 18.94
N HIS A 403 5.84 26.73 19.35
CA HIS A 403 6.60 25.77 20.15
C HIS A 403 7.37 24.75 19.31
N TYR A 404 7.17 24.73 17.98
CA TYR A 404 7.88 23.78 17.12
C TYR A 404 9.37 24.11 17.02
N THR A 405 10.19 23.07 17.17
CA THR A 405 11.62 23.11 16.83
C THR A 405 11.81 23.19 15.31
N PRO A 406 13.01 23.58 14.81
CA PRO A 406 13.31 23.57 13.37
C PRO A 406 13.03 22.20 12.72
N SER A 407 13.34 21.10 13.39
CA SER A 407 13.07 19.75 12.90
C SER A 407 11.58 19.43 12.82
N GLU A 408 10.77 19.87 13.77
CA GLU A 408 9.32 19.70 13.71
C GLU A 408 8.70 20.52 12.58
N VAL A 409 9.15 21.76 12.36
CA VAL A 409 8.75 22.56 11.19
C VAL A 409 9.14 21.84 9.89
N PHE A 410 10.35 21.30 9.80
CA PHE A 410 10.80 20.55 8.63
C PHE A 410 9.90 19.37 8.32
N PHE A 411 9.63 18.48 9.28
CA PHE A 411 8.80 17.30 9.06
C PHE A 411 7.33 17.67 8.78
N ALA A 412 6.77 18.67 9.45
CA ALA A 412 5.41 19.10 9.23
C ALA A 412 5.23 19.73 7.84
N ALA A 413 6.13 20.61 7.42
CA ALA A 413 6.08 21.26 6.11
C ALA A 413 6.29 20.28 4.95
N THR A 414 7.26 19.36 5.08
CA THR A 414 7.48 18.33 4.07
C THR A 414 6.34 17.32 3.99
N THR A 415 5.70 16.98 5.11
CA THR A 415 4.47 16.17 5.14
C THR A 415 3.34 16.85 4.39
N ALA A 416 3.12 18.14 4.64
CA ALA A 416 2.08 18.90 3.96
C ALA A 416 2.30 18.94 2.44
N GLY A 417 3.50 19.24 1.99
CA GLY A 417 3.83 19.33 0.57
C GLY A 417 3.79 17.99 -0.17
N ARG A 418 4.18 16.89 0.52
CA ARG A 418 4.33 15.57 -0.11
C ARG A 418 3.02 14.79 -0.22
N SER A 419 2.18 14.81 0.80
CA SER A 419 1.04 13.89 0.93
C SER A 419 -0.27 14.61 1.26
N TRP A 420 -0.30 15.34 2.36
CA TRP A 420 -1.54 15.90 2.91
C TRP A 420 -2.26 16.85 1.94
N ARG A 421 -1.52 17.66 1.19
CA ARG A 421 -2.13 18.60 0.24
C ARG A 421 -2.94 17.89 -0.85
N GLY A 422 -2.43 16.76 -1.36
CA GLY A 422 -3.17 15.95 -2.33
C GLY A 422 -4.48 15.39 -1.77
N ALA A 423 -4.49 15.02 -0.49
CA ALA A 423 -5.72 14.56 0.17
C ALA A 423 -6.75 15.68 0.31
N VAL A 424 -6.32 16.91 0.57
CA VAL A 424 -7.21 18.09 0.57
C VAL A 424 -7.83 18.30 -0.81
N GLU A 425 -7.05 18.23 -1.89
CA GLU A 425 -7.55 18.36 -3.26
C GLU A 425 -8.62 17.29 -3.58
N GLU A 426 -8.37 16.04 -3.24
CA GLU A 426 -9.32 14.95 -3.43
C GLU A 426 -10.59 15.13 -2.60
N ALA A 427 -10.46 15.47 -1.31
CA ALA A 427 -11.59 15.65 -0.41
C ALA A 427 -12.48 16.85 -0.86
N GLU A 428 -11.85 17.97 -1.24
CA GLU A 428 -12.60 19.14 -1.73
C GLU A 428 -13.28 18.89 -3.08
N ALA A 429 -12.61 18.15 -4.01
CA ALA A 429 -13.23 17.76 -5.28
C ALA A 429 -14.46 16.89 -5.05
N ARG A 430 -14.40 15.96 -4.12
CA ARG A 430 -15.52 15.09 -3.74
C ARG A 430 -16.64 15.86 -3.03
N ALA A 431 -16.30 16.77 -2.14
CA ALA A 431 -17.28 17.63 -1.47
C ALA A 431 -18.03 18.53 -2.47
N ARG A 432 -17.32 19.09 -3.49
CA ARG A 432 -17.98 19.85 -4.59
C ARG A 432 -18.92 18.98 -5.41
N GLN A 433 -18.62 17.68 -5.55
CA GLN A 433 -19.47 16.71 -6.23
C GLN A 433 -20.69 16.30 -5.38
N GLY A 434 -20.71 16.58 -4.07
CA GLY A 434 -21.72 16.09 -3.14
C GLY A 434 -21.59 14.61 -2.81
N ALA A 435 -20.42 14.01 -3.02
CA ALA A 435 -20.18 12.59 -2.81
C ALA A 435 -19.88 12.29 -1.33
N PRO A 436 -20.43 11.19 -0.75
CA PRO A 436 -20.18 10.83 0.64
C PRO A 436 -18.68 10.61 0.88
N THR A 437 -18.08 11.43 1.74
CA THR A 437 -16.63 11.40 1.97
C THR A 437 -16.33 11.70 3.42
N TRP A 438 -15.45 10.93 4.04
CA TRP A 438 -14.93 11.14 5.37
C TRP A 438 -13.43 11.35 5.31
N VAL A 439 -12.91 12.20 6.18
CA VAL A 439 -11.47 12.50 6.24
C VAL A 439 -10.94 12.21 7.62
N TYR A 440 -9.78 11.56 7.70
CA TYR A 440 -9.08 11.39 8.97
C TYR A 440 -7.63 11.83 8.91
N GLN A 441 -7.08 12.16 10.07
CA GLN A 441 -5.66 12.24 10.34
C GLN A 441 -5.31 11.31 11.50
N LEU A 442 -4.30 10.46 11.35
CA LEU A 442 -3.75 9.69 12.44
C LEU A 442 -2.74 10.56 13.18
N ASP A 443 -3.11 10.99 14.39
CA ASP A 443 -2.27 11.78 15.31
C ASP A 443 -1.52 10.89 16.30
N TRP A 444 -2.10 9.73 16.61
CA TRP A 444 -1.45 8.75 17.49
C TRP A 444 -0.11 8.31 16.92
N GLY A 445 0.96 8.52 17.67
CA GLY A 445 2.32 8.19 17.24
C GLY A 445 2.80 6.85 17.80
N SER A 446 3.68 6.19 17.07
CA SER A 446 4.38 5.01 17.56
C SER A 446 5.19 5.35 18.82
N PRO A 447 5.07 4.56 19.91
CA PRO A 447 5.87 4.75 21.11
C PRO A 447 7.32 4.25 20.95
N LEU A 448 7.62 3.49 19.89
CA LEU A 448 8.94 2.92 19.68
C LEU A 448 9.98 4.02 19.43
N ASP A 449 11.24 3.71 19.72
CA ASP A 449 12.35 4.64 19.61
C ASP A 449 12.13 5.97 20.38
N GLY A 450 11.42 5.88 21.54
CA GLY A 450 11.07 7.06 22.34
C GLY A 450 10.08 8.01 21.67
N GLY A 451 9.25 7.52 20.74
CA GLY A 451 8.29 8.33 20.01
C GLY A 451 8.88 9.14 18.85
N LYS A 452 10.16 8.94 18.53
CA LYS A 452 10.92 9.74 17.55
C LYS A 452 10.22 9.85 16.19
N PHE A 453 9.57 8.78 15.73
CA PHE A 453 8.95 8.75 14.41
C PHE A 453 7.50 9.27 14.40
N GLY A 454 6.88 9.44 15.58
CA GLY A 454 5.50 9.92 15.68
C GLY A 454 4.50 9.07 14.87
N ALA A 455 3.52 9.73 14.30
CA ALA A 455 2.56 9.10 13.37
C ALA A 455 3.17 9.07 11.95
N PHE A 456 4.12 8.18 11.74
CA PHE A 456 4.87 8.08 10.48
C PHE A 456 4.05 7.42 9.37
N HIS A 457 4.47 7.64 8.10
CA HIS A 457 3.88 6.97 6.93
C HIS A 457 3.84 5.45 7.11
N THR A 458 2.72 4.82 6.84
CA THR A 458 2.40 3.38 6.98
C THR A 458 1.96 2.91 8.37
N LEU A 459 2.02 3.75 9.41
CA LEU A 459 1.62 3.36 10.76
C LEU A 459 0.15 2.91 10.85
N ASP A 460 -0.71 3.43 9.99
CA ASP A 460 -2.12 3.08 9.91
C ASP A 460 -2.39 1.66 9.35
N ILE A 461 -1.45 1.04 8.63
CA ILE A 461 -1.64 -0.31 8.07
C ILE A 461 -1.91 -1.35 9.17
N PRO A 462 -0.98 -1.58 10.13
CA PRO A 462 -1.21 -2.58 11.18
C PRO A 462 -2.41 -2.24 12.08
N LEU A 463 -2.77 -0.96 12.21
CA LEU A 463 -3.94 -0.53 12.98
C LEU A 463 -5.24 -0.89 12.27
N VAL A 464 -5.33 -0.63 10.97
CA VAL A 464 -6.53 -0.94 10.16
C VAL A 464 -6.72 -2.45 9.97
N PHE A 465 -5.63 -3.22 9.86
CA PHE A 465 -5.68 -4.68 9.78
C PHE A 465 -5.81 -5.38 11.15
N ASP A 466 -5.68 -4.64 12.26
CA ASP A 466 -5.56 -5.19 13.62
C ASP A 466 -4.33 -6.12 13.77
N ASN A 467 -3.26 -5.82 13.05
CA ASN A 467 -2.04 -6.65 12.94
C ASN A 467 -0.84 -6.05 13.72
N ILE A 468 -1.09 -5.44 14.88
CA ILE A 468 -0.05 -4.77 15.69
C ILE A 468 1.07 -5.71 16.16
N HIS A 469 0.79 -7.02 16.24
CA HIS A 469 1.76 -8.03 16.66
C HIS A 469 2.57 -8.63 15.50
N GLN A 470 2.28 -8.25 14.26
CA GLN A 470 3.01 -8.74 13.10
C GLN A 470 4.39 -8.09 13.00
N PRO A 471 5.41 -8.83 12.53
CA PRO A 471 6.72 -8.26 12.25
C PRO A 471 6.61 -7.01 11.35
N GLY A 472 7.31 -5.94 11.73
CA GLY A 472 7.30 -4.70 10.96
C GLY A 472 6.16 -3.72 11.29
N SER A 473 5.25 -4.05 12.21
CA SER A 473 4.13 -3.16 12.60
C SER A 473 4.59 -1.81 13.14
N ARG A 474 5.67 -1.82 13.94
CA ARG A 474 6.23 -0.63 14.59
C ARG A 474 5.23 0.18 15.46
N THR A 475 4.09 -0.43 15.80
CA THR A 475 3.09 0.16 16.71
C THR A 475 3.42 -0.04 18.18
N GLY A 476 4.35 -0.95 18.49
CA GLY A 476 4.37 -1.56 19.81
C GLY A 476 3.17 -2.48 20.02
N ASP A 477 3.13 -3.14 21.17
CA ASP A 477 2.14 -4.15 21.54
C ASP A 477 1.35 -3.76 22.81
N GLY A 478 1.46 -2.51 23.23
CA GLY A 478 0.78 -1.97 24.41
C GLY A 478 -0.73 -1.79 24.22
N ALA A 479 -1.42 -1.58 25.33
CA ALA A 479 -2.88 -1.38 25.37
C ALA A 479 -3.33 -0.19 24.49
N ASP A 480 -2.52 0.87 24.36
CA ASP A 480 -2.85 2.04 23.53
C ASP A 480 -2.84 1.69 22.06
N ALA A 481 -1.83 0.91 21.60
CA ALA A 481 -1.75 0.41 20.24
C ALA A 481 -2.97 -0.48 19.91
N GLN A 482 -3.38 -1.36 20.84
CA GLN A 482 -4.55 -2.21 20.63
C GLN A 482 -5.84 -1.39 20.58
N ARG A 483 -6.02 -0.38 21.48
CA ARG A 483 -7.20 0.51 21.40
C ARG A 483 -7.27 1.25 20.06
N MET A 484 -6.13 1.71 19.56
CA MET A 484 -6.07 2.38 18.26
C MET A 484 -6.38 1.40 17.10
N ALA A 485 -5.86 0.18 17.17
CA ALA A 485 -6.20 -0.87 16.21
C ALA A 485 -7.69 -1.22 16.25
N ASP A 486 -8.27 -1.31 17.44
CA ASP A 486 -9.71 -1.54 17.60
C ASP A 486 -10.52 -0.40 16.95
N ALA A 487 -10.18 0.85 17.22
CA ALA A 487 -10.89 2.01 16.68
C ALA A 487 -10.82 2.05 15.16
N MET A 488 -9.64 1.86 14.56
CA MET A 488 -9.46 1.98 13.11
C MET A 488 -9.98 0.75 12.35
N SER A 489 -9.80 -0.46 12.88
CA SER A 489 -10.30 -1.68 12.25
C SER A 489 -11.84 -1.74 12.30
N ASP A 490 -12.47 -1.36 13.42
CA ASP A 490 -13.93 -1.30 13.53
C ASP A 490 -14.52 -0.23 12.61
N ALA A 491 -13.84 0.91 12.41
CA ALA A 491 -14.25 1.92 11.45
C ALA A 491 -14.20 1.39 10.01
N LEU A 492 -13.14 0.66 9.62
CA LEU A 492 -13.10 0.00 8.30
C LEU A 492 -14.22 -1.04 8.15
N LEU A 493 -14.47 -1.84 9.18
CA LEU A 493 -15.52 -2.87 9.15
C LEU A 493 -16.93 -2.27 9.08
N ALA A 494 -17.20 -1.19 9.83
CA ALA A 494 -18.46 -0.44 9.75
C ALA A 494 -18.65 0.15 8.35
N PHE A 495 -17.61 0.79 7.82
CA PHE A 495 -17.62 1.34 6.47
C PHE A 495 -17.86 0.27 5.40
N ALA A 496 -17.22 -0.89 5.50
CA ALA A 496 -17.42 -1.99 4.57
C ALA A 496 -18.86 -2.53 4.60
N ARG A 497 -19.53 -2.50 5.75
CA ARG A 497 -20.92 -2.95 5.88
C ARG A 497 -21.94 -1.92 5.40
N HIS A 498 -21.75 -0.67 5.82
CA HIS A 498 -22.79 0.36 5.74
C HIS A 498 -22.46 1.52 4.80
N GLY A 499 -21.18 1.68 4.40
CA GLY A 499 -20.71 2.87 3.67
C GLY A 499 -20.55 4.10 4.57
N ASP A 500 -20.63 3.91 5.90
CA ASP A 500 -20.45 4.90 6.95
C ASP A 500 -19.43 4.32 7.96
N PRO A 501 -18.31 5.00 8.29
CA PRO A 501 -17.28 4.48 9.17
C PRO A 501 -17.61 4.59 10.67
N ASN A 502 -18.76 5.17 11.03
CA ASN A 502 -19.15 5.38 12.41
C ASN A 502 -19.43 4.05 13.15
N HIS A 503 -18.94 3.96 14.38
CA HIS A 503 -19.23 2.88 15.32
C HIS A 503 -19.19 3.39 16.78
N ALA A 504 -19.67 2.58 17.72
CA ALA A 504 -19.85 3.01 19.12
C ALA A 504 -18.53 3.41 19.84
N GLY A 505 -17.38 2.96 19.33
CA GLY A 505 -16.05 3.25 19.91
C GLY A 505 -15.44 4.57 19.44
N LEU A 506 -16.13 5.34 18.58
CA LEU A 506 -15.66 6.63 18.07
C LEU A 506 -16.63 7.76 18.37
N PRO A 507 -16.13 9.01 18.51
CA PRO A 507 -16.98 10.19 18.44
C PRO A 507 -17.67 10.21 17.06
N ARG A 508 -18.83 10.88 16.98
CA ARG A 508 -19.56 11.01 15.71
C ARG A 508 -18.64 11.60 14.64
N TRP A 509 -18.38 10.86 13.60
CA TRP A 509 -17.56 11.25 12.46
C TRP A 509 -18.47 11.74 11.34
N GLU A 510 -18.57 13.06 11.18
CA GLU A 510 -19.41 13.66 10.17
C GLU A 510 -18.72 13.64 8.79
N PRO A 511 -19.50 13.52 7.71
CA PRO A 511 -18.97 13.63 6.35
C PRO A 511 -18.30 14.99 6.10
N TYR A 512 -17.23 14.98 5.33
CA TYR A 512 -16.45 16.16 4.99
C TYR A 512 -17.25 17.15 4.13
N SER A 513 -17.26 18.40 4.54
CA SER A 513 -17.88 19.53 3.83
C SER A 513 -16.85 20.63 3.54
N LEU A 514 -17.12 21.47 2.52
CA LEU A 514 -16.27 22.64 2.25
C LEU A 514 -16.39 23.72 3.33
N ALA A 515 -17.47 23.72 4.08
CA ALA A 515 -17.71 24.71 5.11
C ALA A 515 -16.92 24.45 6.39
N GLN A 516 -16.90 23.19 6.84
CA GLN A 516 -16.34 22.79 8.13
C GLN A 516 -15.05 21.98 8.00
N ARG A 517 -14.85 21.27 6.88
CA ARG A 517 -13.71 20.38 6.65
C ARG A 517 -13.50 19.38 7.79
N GLU A 518 -14.60 18.72 8.13
CA GLU A 518 -14.69 17.74 9.21
C GLU A 518 -13.59 16.67 9.04
N THR A 519 -12.76 16.53 10.05
CA THR A 519 -11.63 15.62 10.04
C THR A 519 -11.58 14.87 11.38
N LEU A 520 -11.67 13.55 11.35
CA LEU A 520 -11.47 12.74 12.56
C LEU A 520 -9.97 12.65 12.84
N LEU A 521 -9.57 13.09 14.03
CA LEU A 521 -8.21 12.93 14.51
C LEU A 521 -8.18 11.64 15.34
N PHE A 522 -7.53 10.60 14.79
CA PHE A 522 -7.29 9.35 15.51
C PHE A 522 -6.12 9.54 16.47
N ASP A 523 -6.41 9.50 17.75
CA ASP A 523 -5.43 9.63 18.84
C ASP A 523 -5.94 8.85 20.07
N THR A 524 -5.18 8.81 21.14
CA THR A 524 -5.61 8.22 22.43
C THR A 524 -7.00 8.71 22.81
N ASP A 525 -7.25 10.00 22.64
CA ASP A 525 -8.57 10.63 22.75
C ASP A 525 -9.00 11.12 21.37
N SER A 526 -9.52 10.21 20.55
CA SER A 526 -9.99 10.53 19.21
C SER A 526 -11.11 11.58 19.23
N ARG A 527 -11.06 12.55 18.32
CA ARG A 527 -12.04 13.65 18.26
C ARG A 527 -12.29 14.13 16.84
N LEU A 528 -13.49 14.60 16.58
CA LEU A 528 -13.80 15.35 15.37
C LEU A 528 -13.23 16.77 15.50
N ALA A 529 -12.56 17.23 14.46
CA ALA A 529 -12.04 18.59 14.34
C ALA A 529 -12.52 19.25 13.05
N HIS A 530 -12.63 20.58 13.07
CA HIS A 530 -13.05 21.38 11.93
C HIS A 530 -11.85 22.16 11.37
N ASP A 531 -11.45 21.85 10.12
CA ASP A 531 -10.29 22.44 9.43
C ASP A 531 -9.00 22.46 10.31
N PRO A 532 -8.60 21.31 10.90
CA PRO A 532 -7.57 21.31 11.95
C PRO A 532 -6.19 21.84 11.49
N ARG A 533 -5.95 21.84 10.17
CA ARG A 533 -4.76 22.39 9.54
C ARG A 533 -5.08 23.59 8.62
N GLY A 534 -6.08 24.36 8.97
CA GLY A 534 -6.59 25.47 8.16
C GLY A 534 -5.55 26.55 7.85
N GLY A 535 -4.62 26.83 8.76
CA GLY A 535 -3.50 27.74 8.52
C GLY A 535 -2.58 27.23 7.40
N GLU A 536 -2.14 25.97 7.51
CA GLU A 536 -1.32 25.31 6.49
C GLU A 536 -2.06 25.22 5.15
N ARG A 537 -3.33 24.86 5.14
CA ARG A 537 -4.16 24.81 3.94
C ARG A 537 -4.18 26.16 3.21
N ARG A 538 -4.37 27.27 3.92
CA ARG A 538 -4.34 28.62 3.34
C ARG A 538 -2.96 29.02 2.83
N LEU A 539 -1.89 28.63 3.54
CA LEU A 539 -0.52 28.84 3.08
C LEU A 539 -0.29 28.17 1.72
N TYR A 540 -0.58 26.87 1.63
CA TYR A 540 -0.32 26.13 0.41
C TYR A 540 -1.30 26.41 -0.74
N ALA A 541 -2.46 26.97 -0.46
CA ALA A 541 -3.40 27.43 -1.49
C ALA A 541 -2.91 28.67 -2.28
N GLN A 542 -1.82 29.31 -1.84
CA GLN A 542 -1.22 30.45 -2.56
C GLN A 542 -0.56 30.04 -3.89
N VAL A 543 -0.28 28.76 -4.08
CA VAL A 543 0.33 28.21 -5.29
C VAL A 543 -0.44 27.01 -5.82
N PRO A 544 -0.45 26.76 -7.14
CA PRO A 544 -1.13 25.60 -7.72
C PRO A 544 -0.64 24.28 -7.11
N PHE A 545 -1.54 23.30 -6.98
CA PHE A 545 -1.14 21.94 -6.64
C PHE A 545 -0.46 21.27 -7.84
N VAL A 546 0.69 20.66 -7.59
CA VAL A 546 1.43 19.89 -8.58
C VAL A 546 1.66 18.49 -8.06
N GLN A 547 1.08 17.50 -8.74
CA GLN A 547 1.34 16.08 -8.42
C GLN A 547 2.75 15.70 -8.87
N ARG A 548 3.58 15.22 -7.93
CA ARG A 548 4.95 14.81 -8.26
C ARG A 548 4.98 13.75 -9.35
N GLY A 549 5.86 13.98 -10.33
CA GLY A 549 6.13 13.02 -11.39
C GLY A 549 5.10 12.97 -12.51
N THR A 550 4.06 13.78 -12.51
CA THR A 550 3.05 13.76 -13.57
C THR A 550 3.29 14.78 -14.71
N PHE A 551 4.27 15.63 -14.59
CA PHE A 551 4.67 16.63 -15.60
C PHE A 551 6.00 16.31 -16.23
#